data_8c07e331065abfd0e60312793c747978
#
_entry.id   8c07e331065abfd0e60312793c747978
#
_cell.length_a   1.000
_cell.length_b   1.000
_cell.length_c   1.000
_cell.angle_alpha   90.00
_cell.angle_beta   90.00
_cell.angle_gamma   90.00
#
_symmetry.space_group_name_H-M   'P 1'
#
loop_
_entity.id
_entity.type
_entity.pdbx_description
1 polymer ?
#
loop_
_entity_poly.entity_id
_entity_poly.type
_entity_poly.pdbx_seq_one_letter_code
_entity_poly.pdbx_strand_id
1 'polypeptide(L)'
;SLSRPYFSYSAPTSMGKSFMMRAFIKQQIMDGAKKNFALLIPTKALINEVASELIESLTTLLKETDYRIVTSSGSMALETKHNYIFVLTPERMLYILIDDPNLMIDYLFVDEAHKISSGDKRSAFYYKVINKLEERHSNTHIIFASPNIPNPRVYLDTLSRGEWTIGEESIV
;
A
#
# COMPACT_ATOMS: atom_id res chain seq x y z
N SER A 1 2.54 15.13 19.42
CA SER A 1 3.00 14.58 18.17
C SER A 1 1.93 13.71 17.54
N LEU A 2 1.63 14.00 16.35
CA LEU A 2 0.65 13.23 15.64
C LEU A 2 1.30 11.93 15.19
N SER A 3 1.01 10.86 15.89
CA SER A 3 1.38 9.55 15.44
C SER A 3 0.61 9.22 14.17
N ARG A 4 1.31 8.82 13.13
CA ARG A 4 0.64 8.30 11.94
C ARG A 4 0.06 6.94 12.27
N PRO A 5 -1.13 6.65 11.77
CA PRO A 5 -1.72 5.35 12.02
C PRO A 5 -1.01 4.27 11.21
N TYR A 6 -0.28 3.42 11.91
CA TYR A 6 0.28 2.21 11.34
C TYR A 6 -0.58 1.04 11.78
N PHE A 7 -0.92 0.19 10.84
CA PHE A 7 -1.70 -1.00 11.11
C PHE A 7 -0.97 -2.21 10.60
N SER A 8 -1.10 -3.30 11.31
CA SER A 8 -0.63 -4.58 10.82
C SER A 8 -1.73 -5.61 10.94
N TYR A 9 -1.76 -6.52 10.01
CA TYR A 9 -2.63 -7.67 10.11
C TYR A 9 -1.91 -8.91 9.60
N SER A 10 -2.30 -10.04 10.14
CA SER A 10 -1.80 -11.33 9.69
C SER A 10 -2.98 -12.23 9.39
N ALA A 11 -2.78 -13.12 8.44
CA ALA A 11 -3.75 -14.15 8.10
C ALA A 11 -3.02 -15.49 8.01
N PRO A 12 -3.71 -16.61 8.27
CA PRO A 12 -3.07 -17.93 8.22
C PRO A 12 -2.48 -18.27 6.86
N THR A 13 -3.00 -17.67 5.81
CA THR A 13 -2.55 -17.93 4.44
C THR A 13 -2.40 -16.62 3.66
N SER A 14 -1.59 -16.65 2.61
CA SER A 14 -1.46 -15.54 1.67
C SER A 14 -2.80 -15.19 1.03
N MET A 15 -3.64 -16.18 0.80
CA MET A 15 -4.97 -16.00 0.22
C MET A 15 -5.87 -15.17 1.13
N GLY A 16 -5.87 -15.46 2.45
CA GLY A 16 -6.67 -14.69 3.41
C GLY A 16 -6.23 -13.25 3.53
N LYS A 17 -4.91 -13.03 3.51
CA LYS A 17 -4.32 -11.70 3.53
C LYS A 17 -4.74 -10.87 2.32
N SER A 18 -4.65 -11.44 1.14
CA SER A 18 -5.05 -10.80 -0.11
C SER A 18 -6.56 -10.50 -0.13
N PHE A 19 -7.35 -11.42 0.35
CA PHE A 19 -8.80 -11.24 0.46
C PHE A 19 -9.17 -10.05 1.34
N MET A 20 -8.54 -9.93 2.50
CA MET A 20 -8.80 -8.83 3.44
C MET A 20 -8.48 -7.47 2.81
N MET A 21 -7.37 -7.39 2.12
CA MET A 21 -6.94 -6.17 1.45
C MET A 21 -7.93 -5.76 0.38
N ARG A 22 -8.35 -6.70 -0.47
CA ARG A 22 -9.33 -6.42 -1.53
C ARG A 22 -10.68 -6.01 -0.95
N ALA A 23 -11.12 -6.70 0.10
CA ALA A 23 -12.38 -6.39 0.76
C ALA A 23 -12.37 -4.98 1.36
N PHE A 24 -11.26 -4.59 1.96
CA PHE A 24 -11.10 -3.26 2.52
C PHE A 24 -11.19 -2.18 1.43
N ILE A 25 -10.45 -2.35 0.35
CA ILE A 25 -10.47 -1.40 -0.78
C ILE A 25 -11.87 -1.30 -1.38
N LYS A 26 -12.50 -2.44 -1.61
CA LYS A 26 -13.86 -2.49 -2.16
C LYS A 26 -14.84 -1.73 -1.27
N GLN A 27 -14.79 -1.96 0.03
CA GLN A 27 -15.68 -1.29 0.98
C GLN A 27 -15.48 0.22 0.97
N GLN A 28 -14.23 0.67 0.94
CA GLN A 28 -13.92 2.10 0.88
C GLN A 28 -14.52 2.75 -0.38
N ILE A 29 -14.37 2.10 -1.52
CA ILE A 29 -14.92 2.61 -2.78
C ILE A 29 -16.45 2.61 -2.75
N MET A 30 -17.06 1.56 -2.22
CA MET A 30 -18.52 1.46 -2.07
C MET A 30 -19.08 2.55 -1.16
N ASP A 31 -18.32 2.92 -0.14
CA ASP A 31 -18.72 3.99 0.79
C ASP A 31 -18.50 5.39 0.20
N GLY A 32 -18.09 5.48 -1.04
CA GLY A 32 -17.90 6.75 -1.72
C GLY A 32 -16.57 7.44 -1.43
N ALA A 33 -15.61 6.73 -0.86
CA ALA A 33 -14.29 7.29 -0.60
C ALA A 33 -13.62 7.68 -1.91
N LYS A 34 -12.99 8.85 -1.91
CA LYS A 34 -12.14 9.32 -3.02
C LYS A 34 -10.70 9.31 -2.57
N LYS A 35 -10.18 8.12 -2.36
CA LYS A 35 -8.86 7.87 -1.79
C LYS A 35 -7.96 7.14 -2.78
N ASN A 36 -6.67 7.39 -2.70
CA ASN A 36 -5.68 6.67 -3.48
C ASN A 36 -5.08 5.56 -2.63
N PHE A 37 -4.99 4.39 -3.22
CA PHE A 37 -4.43 3.19 -2.59
C PHE A 37 -3.14 2.81 -3.30
N ALA A 38 -2.15 2.36 -2.56
CA ALA A 38 -0.94 1.80 -3.12
C ALA A 38 -0.64 0.46 -2.45
N LEU A 39 -0.37 -0.54 -3.26
CA LEU A 39 0.00 -1.87 -2.83
C LEU A 39 1.43 -2.12 -3.27
N LEU A 40 2.33 -2.24 -2.31
CA LEU A 40 3.74 -2.56 -2.58
C LEU A 40 3.90 -4.06 -2.64
N ILE A 41 4.20 -4.55 -3.81
CA ILE A 41 4.29 -5.97 -4.14
C ILE A 41 5.75 -6.30 -4.43
N PRO A 42 6.29 -7.42 -3.91
CA PRO A 42 7.73 -7.69 -4.03
C PRO A 42 8.22 -8.03 -5.42
N THR A 43 7.38 -8.57 -6.30
CA THR A 43 7.80 -8.99 -7.65
C THR A 43 6.77 -8.64 -8.70
N LYS A 44 7.24 -8.49 -9.95
CA LYS A 44 6.36 -8.25 -11.10
C LYS A 44 5.35 -9.36 -11.34
N ALA A 45 5.76 -10.61 -11.09
CA ALA A 45 4.87 -11.74 -11.29
C ALA A 45 3.65 -11.66 -10.36
N LEU A 46 3.89 -11.28 -9.11
CA LEU A 46 2.82 -11.10 -8.13
C LEU A 46 1.95 -9.89 -8.43
N ILE A 47 2.47 -8.86 -9.08
CA ILE A 47 1.68 -7.70 -9.50
C ILE A 47 0.51 -8.15 -10.38
N ASN A 48 0.78 -8.97 -11.37
CA ASN A 48 -0.25 -9.42 -12.31
C ASN A 48 -1.34 -10.22 -11.58
N GLU A 49 -0.94 -11.07 -10.67
CA GLU A 49 -1.87 -11.87 -9.87
C GLU A 49 -2.77 -10.97 -9.01
N VAL A 50 -2.17 -10.07 -8.26
CA VAL A 50 -2.91 -9.16 -7.38
C VAL A 50 -3.82 -8.23 -8.20
N ALA A 51 -3.32 -7.68 -9.29
CA ALA A 51 -4.10 -6.82 -10.16
C ALA A 51 -5.30 -7.54 -10.78
N SER A 52 -5.11 -8.78 -11.23
CA SER A 52 -6.20 -9.58 -11.78
C SER A 52 -7.28 -9.85 -10.75
N GLU A 53 -6.89 -10.18 -9.53
CA GLU A 53 -7.83 -10.39 -8.44
C GLU A 53 -8.60 -9.12 -8.08
N LEU A 54 -7.93 -7.97 -8.08
CA LEU A 54 -8.57 -6.68 -7.85
C LEU A 54 -9.56 -6.34 -8.95
N ILE A 55 -9.17 -6.50 -10.20
CA ILE A 55 -10.03 -6.22 -11.34
C ILE A 55 -11.28 -7.09 -11.27
N GLU A 56 -11.13 -8.36 -10.97
CA GLU A 56 -12.26 -9.27 -10.82
C GLU A 56 -13.19 -8.83 -9.69
N SER A 57 -12.63 -8.49 -8.53
CA SER A 57 -13.42 -8.07 -7.37
C SER A 57 -14.10 -6.73 -7.56
N LEU A 58 -13.51 -5.83 -8.35
CA LEU A 58 -13.96 -4.45 -8.51
C LEU A 58 -14.55 -4.14 -9.88
N THR A 59 -14.84 -5.15 -10.70
CA THR A 59 -15.25 -4.96 -12.09
C THR A 59 -16.37 -3.92 -12.24
N THR A 60 -17.43 -4.05 -11.49
CA THR A 60 -18.58 -3.13 -11.55
C THR A 60 -18.18 -1.74 -11.06
N LEU A 61 -17.48 -1.67 -9.93
CA LEU A 61 -17.08 -0.40 -9.34
C LEU A 61 -16.10 0.37 -10.23
N LEU A 62 -15.19 -0.32 -10.92
CA LEU A 62 -14.27 0.34 -11.85
C LEU A 62 -14.99 0.96 -13.05
N LYS A 63 -16.14 0.41 -13.43
CA LYS A 63 -16.97 0.97 -14.50
C LYS A 63 -17.81 2.14 -14.03
N GLU A 64 -18.25 2.12 -12.78
CA GLU A 64 -19.17 3.10 -12.23
C GLU A 64 -18.49 4.27 -11.51
N THR A 65 -17.19 4.16 -11.28
CA THR A 65 -16.42 5.16 -10.54
C THR A 65 -15.23 5.66 -11.36
N ASP A 66 -14.57 6.70 -10.85
CA ASP A 66 -13.37 7.24 -11.47
C ASP A 66 -12.08 6.56 -11.01
N TYR A 67 -12.18 5.35 -10.46
CA TYR A 67 -11.02 4.59 -10.05
C TYR A 67 -10.33 3.90 -11.22
N ARG A 68 -9.00 3.89 -11.16
CA ARG A 68 -8.15 3.22 -12.14
C ARG A 68 -7.08 2.42 -11.43
N ILE A 69 -6.78 1.24 -11.95
CA ILE A 69 -5.69 0.41 -11.44
C ILE A 69 -4.45 0.66 -12.28
N VAL A 70 -3.34 0.95 -11.61
CA VAL A 70 -2.05 1.24 -12.25
C VAL A 70 -1.05 0.16 -11.85
N THR A 71 -0.53 -0.56 -12.84
CA THR A 71 0.40 -1.67 -12.64
C THR A 71 1.79 -1.42 -13.22
N SER A 72 2.02 -0.25 -13.79
CA SER A 72 3.31 0.11 -14.34
C SER A 72 3.61 1.58 -14.09
N SER A 73 4.89 1.91 -14.05
CA SER A 73 5.36 3.28 -13.87
C SER A 73 5.64 4.00 -15.20
N GLY A 74 5.10 3.49 -16.30
CA GLY A 74 5.30 4.09 -17.61
C GLY A 74 4.73 5.49 -17.74
N SER A 75 4.89 6.10 -18.90
CA SER A 75 4.64 7.51 -19.20
C SER A 75 3.18 7.99 -19.10
N MET A 76 2.38 7.33 -18.29
CA MET A 76 0.99 7.74 -18.11
C MET A 76 0.91 8.95 -17.20
N ALA A 77 0.41 10.05 -17.74
CA ALA A 77 0.10 11.20 -16.91
C ALA A 77 -1.08 10.87 -16.00
N LEU A 78 -0.88 11.04 -14.70
CA LEU A 78 -1.97 10.87 -13.73
C LEU A 78 -2.90 12.07 -13.82
N GLU A 79 -4.18 11.78 -13.85
CA GLU A 79 -5.21 12.83 -13.94
C GLU A 79 -5.86 13.05 -12.58
N THR A 80 -6.06 14.30 -12.21
CA THR A 80 -6.66 14.67 -10.92
C THR A 80 -8.12 14.23 -10.79
N LYS A 81 -8.79 13.98 -11.91
CA LYS A 81 -10.19 13.53 -11.89
C LYS A 81 -10.34 12.05 -11.52
N HIS A 82 -9.25 11.31 -11.54
CA HIS A 82 -9.27 9.89 -11.18
C HIS A 82 -8.69 9.65 -9.79
N ASN A 83 -9.15 8.59 -9.17
CA ASN A 83 -8.48 7.99 -8.03
C ASN A 83 -7.80 6.70 -8.47
N TYR A 84 -6.71 6.38 -7.83
CA TYR A 84 -5.84 5.30 -8.30
C TYR A 84 -5.65 4.23 -7.25
N ILE A 85 -5.55 3.01 -7.74
CA ILE A 85 -5.07 1.86 -6.99
C ILE A 85 -3.78 1.43 -7.66
N PHE A 86 -2.66 1.75 -7.04
CA PHE A 86 -1.35 1.37 -7.56
C PHE A 86 -1.00 -0.03 -7.07
N VAL A 87 -0.63 -0.89 -7.99
CA VAL A 87 -0.15 -2.24 -7.68
C VAL A 87 1.24 -2.35 -8.29
N LEU A 88 2.26 -2.06 -7.51
CA LEU A 88 3.61 -1.83 -8.01
C LEU A 88 4.66 -2.40 -7.07
N THR A 89 5.85 -2.65 -7.61
CA THR A 89 7.02 -2.87 -6.75
C THR A 89 7.40 -1.56 -6.05
N PRO A 90 8.12 -1.63 -4.92
CA PRO A 90 8.57 -0.42 -4.23
C PRO A 90 9.38 0.53 -5.12
N GLU A 91 10.24 -0.02 -5.97
CA GLU A 91 11.06 0.77 -6.89
C GLU A 91 10.21 1.61 -7.83
N ARG A 92 9.19 1.00 -8.39
CA ARG A 92 8.28 1.67 -9.33
C ARG A 92 7.38 2.67 -8.64
N MET A 93 6.92 2.34 -7.44
CA MET A 93 6.13 3.28 -6.66
C MET A 93 6.94 4.52 -6.32
N LEU A 94 8.19 4.34 -5.92
CA LEU A 94 9.09 5.46 -5.64
C LEU A 94 9.26 6.34 -6.88
N TYR A 95 9.42 5.74 -8.04
CA TYR A 95 9.55 6.48 -9.28
C TYR A 95 8.33 7.37 -9.54
N ILE A 96 7.14 6.83 -9.37
CA ILE A 96 5.89 7.60 -9.54
C ILE A 96 5.81 8.75 -8.53
N LEU A 97 6.17 8.51 -7.28
CA LEU A 97 6.16 9.55 -6.26
C LEU A 97 7.13 10.67 -6.55
N ILE A 98 8.29 10.36 -7.11
CA ILE A 98 9.28 11.37 -7.50
C ILE A 98 8.78 12.15 -8.71
N ASP A 99 8.20 11.46 -9.67
CA ASP A 99 7.73 12.06 -10.92
C ASP A 99 6.51 12.97 -10.69
N ASP A 100 5.68 12.64 -9.73
CA ASP A 100 4.50 13.43 -9.38
C ASP A 100 4.55 13.86 -7.91
N PRO A 101 5.14 15.03 -7.62
CA PRO A 101 5.25 15.51 -6.24
C PRO A 101 3.92 15.82 -5.55
N ASN A 102 2.86 15.98 -6.31
CA ASN A 102 1.54 16.32 -5.78
C ASN A 102 0.66 15.10 -5.51
N LEU A 103 1.11 13.93 -5.93
CA LEU A 103 0.34 12.71 -5.72
C LEU A 103 0.29 12.37 -4.22
N MET A 104 -0.91 12.19 -3.71
CA MET A 104 -1.16 11.82 -2.32
C MET A 104 -1.66 10.39 -2.28
N ILE A 105 -1.09 9.59 -1.39
CA ILE A 105 -1.52 8.22 -1.13
C ILE A 105 -2.18 8.17 0.24
N ASP A 106 -3.40 7.70 0.29
CA ASP A 106 -4.16 7.64 1.54
C ASP A 106 -3.95 6.33 2.29
N TYR A 107 -3.82 5.23 1.56
CA TYR A 107 -3.60 3.90 2.13
C TYR A 107 -2.44 3.22 1.41
N LEU A 108 -1.44 2.84 2.17
CA LEU A 108 -0.29 2.10 1.66
C LEU A 108 -0.28 0.71 2.28
N PHE A 109 -0.43 -0.30 1.45
CA PHE A 109 -0.32 -1.70 1.88
C PHE A 109 1.07 -2.20 1.54
N VAL A 110 1.77 -2.69 2.55
CA VAL A 110 3.11 -3.24 2.39
C VAL A 110 3.03 -4.75 2.53
N ASP A 111 3.08 -5.44 1.41
CA ASP A 111 3.10 -6.89 1.39
C ASP A 111 4.51 -7.40 1.68
N GLU A 112 4.62 -8.57 2.27
CA GLU A 112 5.90 -9.15 2.62
C GLU A 112 6.72 -8.24 3.57
N ALA A 113 6.03 -7.64 4.55
CA ALA A 113 6.64 -6.70 5.49
C ALA A 113 7.86 -7.27 6.23
N HIS A 114 7.93 -8.59 6.39
CA HIS A 114 9.07 -9.25 7.03
C HIS A 114 10.38 -9.08 6.27
N LYS A 115 10.32 -8.80 4.97
CA LYS A 115 11.52 -8.57 4.15
C LYS A 115 12.14 -7.21 4.39
N ILE A 116 11.43 -6.29 5.03
CA ILE A 116 11.93 -4.95 5.29
C ILE A 116 13.13 -4.97 6.24
N SER A 117 13.14 -5.89 7.20
CA SER A 117 14.22 -6.01 8.19
C SER A 117 15.34 -6.96 7.78
N SER A 118 15.27 -7.55 6.59
CA SER A 118 16.19 -8.62 6.19
C SER A 118 17.55 -8.15 5.68
N GLY A 119 17.79 -6.85 5.58
CA GLY A 119 19.02 -6.33 5.00
C GLY A 119 19.15 -6.51 3.49
N ASP A 120 18.09 -6.95 2.85
CA ASP A 120 18.02 -7.08 1.40
C ASP A 120 18.07 -5.69 0.75
N LYS A 121 18.71 -5.61 -0.42
CA LYS A 121 18.76 -4.37 -1.22
C LYS A 121 17.38 -3.78 -1.50
N ARG A 122 16.37 -4.64 -1.60
CA ARG A 122 14.99 -4.22 -1.84
C ARG A 122 14.37 -3.50 -0.65
N SER A 123 14.81 -3.80 0.57
CA SER A 123 14.28 -3.16 1.77
C SER A 123 14.48 -1.65 1.74
N ALA A 124 15.56 -1.18 1.14
CA ALA A 124 15.83 0.24 1.00
C ALA A 124 14.73 0.98 0.24
N PHE A 125 14.12 0.35 -0.75
CA PHE A 125 13.05 0.98 -1.53
C PHE A 125 11.75 1.11 -0.75
N TYR A 126 11.44 0.13 0.12
CA TYR A 126 10.31 0.25 1.02
C TYR A 126 10.46 1.46 1.93
N TYR A 127 11.64 1.63 2.53
CA TYR A 127 11.94 2.79 3.38
C TYR A 127 11.78 4.09 2.62
N LYS A 128 12.31 4.15 1.40
CA LYS A 128 12.26 5.36 0.59
C LYS A 128 10.84 5.76 0.22
N VAL A 129 9.98 4.80 -0.08
CA VAL A 129 8.57 5.07 -0.36
C VAL A 129 7.89 5.64 0.88
N ILE A 130 8.08 4.99 2.02
CA ILE A 130 7.47 5.42 3.29
C ILE A 130 7.95 6.81 3.66
N ASN A 131 9.27 7.05 3.60
CA ASN A 131 9.85 8.35 3.91
C ASN A 131 9.33 9.44 2.97
N LYS A 132 9.17 9.12 1.68
CA LYS A 132 8.66 10.06 0.70
C LYS A 132 7.23 10.49 1.03
N LEU A 133 6.41 9.56 1.43
CA LEU A 133 5.04 9.86 1.84
C LEU A 133 5.00 10.68 3.14
N GLU A 134 5.89 10.39 4.07
CA GLU A 134 6.00 11.18 5.30
C GLU A 134 6.39 12.63 5.02
N GLU A 135 7.35 12.84 4.11
CA GLU A 135 7.78 14.17 3.72
C GLU A 135 6.66 15.03 3.16
N ARG A 136 5.65 14.42 2.58
CA ARG A 136 4.51 15.12 1.98
C ARG A 136 3.46 15.55 3.01
N HIS A 137 3.71 15.33 4.28
CA HIS A 137 2.77 15.60 5.36
C HIS A 137 1.41 14.93 5.12
N SER A 138 1.41 13.84 4.39
CA SER A 138 0.19 13.11 4.10
C SER A 138 -0.24 12.32 5.33
N ASN A 139 -1.54 12.20 5.52
CA ASN A 139 -2.12 11.33 6.53
C ASN A 139 -2.24 9.91 6.00
N THR A 140 -1.18 9.42 5.37
CA THR A 140 -1.16 8.08 4.81
C THR A 140 -1.26 7.04 5.91
N HIS A 141 -2.24 6.17 5.77
CA HIS A 141 -2.37 4.99 6.62
C HIS A 141 -1.49 3.89 6.04
N ILE A 142 -0.55 3.41 6.82
CA ILE A 142 0.36 2.36 6.38
C ILE A 142 -0.03 1.05 7.03
N ILE A 143 -0.31 0.06 6.19
CA ILE A 143 -0.82 -1.24 6.61
C ILE A 143 0.19 -2.30 6.20
N PHE A 144 0.79 -2.95 7.19
CA PHE A 144 1.73 -4.03 6.96
C PHE A 144 1.00 -5.36 6.92
N ALA A 145 1.20 -6.11 5.86
CA ALA A 145 0.62 -7.40 5.66
C ALA A 145 1.73 -8.46 5.61
N SER A 146 1.68 -9.42 6.53
CA SER A 146 2.62 -10.54 6.52
C SER A 146 1.97 -11.73 7.21
N PRO A 147 2.21 -12.95 6.72
CA PRO A 147 1.64 -14.14 7.34
C PRO A 147 2.17 -14.40 8.74
N ASN A 148 3.36 -13.93 9.08
CA ASN A 148 4.01 -14.24 10.35
C ASN A 148 4.80 -13.05 10.89
N ILE A 149 4.11 -11.97 11.26
CA ILE A 149 4.77 -10.90 12.00
C ILE A 149 4.60 -11.19 13.49
N PRO A 150 5.62 -11.71 14.17
CA PRO A 150 5.51 -12.02 15.60
C PRO A 150 5.40 -10.74 16.44
N ASN A 151 5.98 -9.64 15.98
CA ASN A 151 5.91 -8.36 16.67
C ASN A 151 6.01 -7.23 15.64
N PRO A 152 4.88 -6.61 15.28
CA PRO A 152 4.90 -5.49 14.34
C PRO A 152 5.78 -4.33 14.77
N ARG A 153 5.99 -4.16 16.07
CA ARG A 153 6.86 -3.09 16.59
C ARG A 153 8.27 -3.17 16.08
N VAL A 154 8.81 -4.37 15.90
CA VAL A 154 10.18 -4.54 15.40
C VAL A 154 10.33 -3.90 14.03
N TYR A 155 9.35 -4.05 13.16
CA TYR A 155 9.39 -3.44 11.84
C TYR A 155 9.25 -1.92 11.92
N LEU A 156 8.38 -1.46 12.77
CA LEU A 156 8.16 -0.03 12.94
C LEU A 156 9.34 0.66 13.60
N ASP A 157 9.95 0.03 14.59
CA ASP A 157 11.17 0.56 15.23
C ASP A 157 12.32 0.64 14.22
N THR A 158 12.36 -0.30 13.27
CA THR A 158 13.35 -0.28 12.20
C THR A 158 13.04 0.81 11.18
N LEU A 159 11.77 1.03 10.87
CA LEU A 159 11.32 2.03 9.91
C LEU A 159 11.32 3.43 10.51
N SER A 160 10.94 3.54 11.76
CA SER A 160 10.78 4.84 12.38
C SER A 160 12.04 5.20 13.15
N ARG A 161 12.50 6.32 12.88
CA ARG A 161 13.50 6.98 13.70
C ARG A 161 12.82 7.88 14.70
N GLY A 162 11.59 7.62 15.02
CA GLY A 162 10.76 8.44 15.87
C GLY A 162 9.64 7.66 16.50
N GLU A 163 8.79 8.38 17.15
CA GLU A 163 7.69 7.84 17.93
C GLU A 163 6.51 7.46 17.05
N TRP A 164 6.48 6.25 16.59
CA TRP A 164 5.36 5.73 15.83
C TRP A 164 4.52 4.81 16.70
N THR A 165 3.23 5.06 16.71
CA THR A 165 2.31 4.19 17.43
C THR A 165 1.77 3.15 16.47
N ILE A 166 1.96 1.91 16.83
CA ILE A 166 1.35 0.81 16.10
C ILE A 166 -0.10 0.72 16.53
N GLY A 167 -1.00 0.78 15.57
CA GLY A 167 -2.35 0.35 15.83
C GLY A 167 -2.35 -1.15 16.06
N GLU A 168 -2.75 -1.59 17.23
CA GLU A 168 -2.83 -3.01 17.56
C GLU A 168 -4.02 -3.69 16.90
N GLU A 169 -4.84 -2.94 16.21
CA GLU A 169 -6.04 -3.44 15.58
C GLU A 169 -5.73 -4.09 14.25
N SER A 170 -6.18 -5.30 14.10
CA SER A 170 -6.17 -5.97 12.82
C SER A 170 -7.28 -5.40 11.96
N ILE A 171 -6.94 -4.97 10.76
CA ILE A 171 -7.94 -4.63 9.76
C ILE A 171 -8.37 -5.93 9.11
N VAL A 172 -9.54 -6.36 9.45
CA VAL A 172 -10.10 -7.61 8.95
C VAL A 172 -11.18 -7.30 7.94
#